data_849fcbb98cf1bbf4652096a8dd7d389a
#
_entry.id   849fcbb98cf1bbf4652096a8dd7d389a
#
_cell.length_a   1.000
_cell.length_b   1.000
_cell.length_c   1.000
_cell.angle_alpha   90.00
_cell.angle_beta   90.00
_cell.angle_gamma   90.00
#
_symmetry.space_group_name_H-M   'P 1'
#
loop_
_entity.id
_entity.type
_entity.pdbx_description
1 polymer ?
#
loop_
_entity_poly.entity_id
_entity_poly.type
_entity_poly.pdbx_seq_one_letter_code
_entity_poly.pdbx_strand_id
1 'polypeptide(L)'
;MRDEVTYDVERIRGDFPILMREVNGKPLVYLDNGASAQKPQVVIDAVTRAYSHDYSNVHRGLHYLSTLATEKYEGVRGTLARFLGADDEDSIVMTSGTTEGINLVAYGWAMPRFEPGDEVVLSVMEHHANIVPWHYLRERQGAALKWVDV
;
A
#
# COMPACT_ATOMS: atom_id res chain seq x y z
N MET A 1 -6.70 3.44 -35.34
CA MET A 1 -7.44 2.36 -34.66
C MET A 1 -6.70 2.08 -33.37
N ARG A 2 -7.27 2.39 -32.19
CA ARG A 2 -6.68 1.94 -30.92
C ARG A 2 -7.08 0.48 -30.80
N ASP A 3 -6.11 -0.43 -30.71
CA ASP A 3 -6.40 -1.83 -30.40
C ASP A 3 -7.15 -1.83 -29.06
N GLU A 4 -8.40 -2.29 -29.05
CA GLU A 4 -9.14 -2.55 -27.83
C GLU A 4 -8.38 -3.65 -27.08
N VAL A 5 -7.65 -3.26 -26.04
CA VAL A 5 -7.06 -4.21 -25.11
C VAL A 5 -8.21 -4.87 -24.37
N THR A 6 -8.66 -6.01 -24.86
CA THR A 6 -9.67 -6.83 -24.19
C THR A 6 -9.08 -7.31 -22.86
N TYR A 7 -9.73 -6.96 -21.76
CA TYR A 7 -9.37 -7.43 -20.41
C TYR A 7 -9.72 -8.92 -20.28
N ASP A 8 -8.70 -9.77 -20.44
CA ASP A 8 -8.85 -11.22 -20.36
C ASP A 8 -8.84 -11.69 -18.89
N VAL A 9 -10.05 -11.79 -18.32
CA VAL A 9 -10.27 -12.17 -16.93
C VAL A 9 -9.72 -13.56 -16.62
N GLU A 10 -9.95 -14.54 -17.51
CA GLU A 10 -9.56 -15.94 -17.26
C GLU A 10 -8.03 -16.09 -17.28
N ARG A 11 -7.35 -15.44 -18.21
CA ARG A 11 -5.89 -15.40 -18.23
C ARG A 11 -5.35 -14.78 -16.94
N ILE A 12 -5.90 -13.64 -16.50
CA ILE A 12 -5.45 -12.94 -15.28
C ILE A 12 -5.74 -13.80 -14.04
N ARG A 13 -6.91 -14.47 -13.98
CA ARG A 13 -7.22 -15.40 -12.88
C ARG A 13 -6.19 -16.52 -12.77
N GLY A 14 -5.66 -17.01 -13.90
CA GLY A 14 -4.62 -18.04 -13.95
C GLY A 14 -3.32 -17.64 -13.25
N ASP A 15 -3.03 -16.34 -13.12
CA ASP A 15 -1.86 -15.85 -12.40
C ASP A 15 -1.99 -16.03 -10.87
N PHE A 16 -3.19 -16.29 -10.35
CA PHE A 16 -3.49 -16.39 -8.92
C PHE A 16 -3.82 -17.83 -8.51
N PRO A 17 -2.86 -18.61 -7.99
CA PRO A 17 -3.05 -20.04 -7.72
C PRO A 17 -4.19 -20.32 -6.74
N ILE A 18 -4.44 -19.45 -5.79
CA ILE A 18 -5.54 -19.62 -4.83
C ILE A 18 -6.92 -19.64 -5.49
N LEU A 19 -7.10 -18.94 -6.61
CA LEU A 19 -8.36 -18.86 -7.32
C LEU A 19 -8.68 -20.16 -8.12
N MET A 20 -7.70 -21.06 -8.22
CA MET A 20 -7.90 -22.39 -8.82
C MET A 20 -8.53 -23.39 -7.84
N ARG A 21 -8.74 -23.02 -6.58
CA ARG A 21 -9.38 -23.89 -5.58
C ARG A 21 -10.87 -24.07 -5.85
N GLU A 22 -11.35 -25.23 -5.42
CA GLU A 22 -12.79 -25.47 -5.27
C GLU A 22 -13.18 -25.38 -3.79
N VAL A 23 -14.35 -24.84 -3.56
CA VAL A 23 -15.00 -24.78 -2.24
C VAL A 23 -16.40 -25.35 -2.39
N ASN A 24 -16.72 -26.40 -1.64
CA ASN A 24 -18.00 -27.13 -1.72
C ASN A 24 -18.34 -27.59 -3.16
N GLY A 25 -17.33 -28.07 -3.91
CA GLY A 25 -17.46 -28.56 -5.27
C GLY A 25 -17.74 -27.48 -6.33
N LYS A 26 -17.43 -26.23 -6.03
CA LYS A 26 -17.57 -25.08 -6.94
C LYS A 26 -16.28 -24.27 -6.98
N PRO A 27 -15.93 -23.63 -8.12
CA PRO A 27 -14.81 -22.72 -8.20
C PRO A 27 -14.89 -21.62 -7.13
N LEU A 28 -13.75 -21.31 -6.52
CA LEU A 28 -13.68 -20.23 -5.53
C LEU A 28 -14.07 -18.88 -6.12
N VAL A 29 -15.04 -18.21 -5.50
CA VAL A 29 -15.35 -16.80 -5.70
C VAL A 29 -14.81 -16.04 -4.48
N TYR A 30 -13.87 -15.12 -4.70
CA TYR A 30 -13.26 -14.32 -3.63
C TYR A 30 -13.50 -12.82 -3.91
N LEU A 31 -14.25 -12.16 -3.02
CA LEU A 31 -14.69 -10.76 -3.19
C LEU A 31 -14.16 -9.84 -2.10
N ASP A 32 -13.21 -10.30 -1.29
CA ASP A 32 -12.69 -9.57 -0.13
C ASP A 32 -11.23 -9.08 -0.31
N ASN A 33 -10.87 -8.72 -1.54
CA ASN A 33 -9.52 -8.19 -1.83
C ASN A 33 -9.24 -6.84 -1.14
N GLY A 34 -10.29 -6.09 -0.77
CA GLY A 34 -10.17 -4.85 -0.02
C GLY A 34 -9.57 -5.06 1.37
N ALA A 35 -9.91 -6.17 2.04
CA ALA A 35 -9.32 -6.55 3.32
C ALA A 35 -8.02 -7.33 3.15
N SER A 36 -7.96 -8.27 2.20
CA SER A 36 -6.80 -9.16 1.99
C SER A 36 -6.64 -9.48 0.52
N ALA A 37 -5.84 -8.70 -0.19
CA ALA A 37 -5.54 -8.94 -1.60
C ALA A 37 -4.86 -10.29 -1.82
N GLN A 38 -5.35 -11.09 -2.75
CA GLN A 38 -4.70 -12.34 -3.16
C GLN A 38 -3.41 -12.07 -3.93
N LYS A 39 -2.47 -13.02 -3.88
CA LYS A 39 -1.13 -12.85 -4.44
C LYS A 39 -0.99 -13.64 -5.73
N PRO A 40 -0.55 -13.02 -6.82
CA PRO A 40 -0.19 -13.75 -8.03
C PRO A 40 1.08 -14.58 -7.79
N GLN A 41 1.27 -15.63 -8.58
CA GLN A 41 2.40 -16.57 -8.45
C GLN A 41 3.76 -15.84 -8.45
N VAL A 42 3.93 -14.83 -9.29
CA VAL A 42 5.16 -14.05 -9.36
C VAL A 42 5.54 -13.38 -8.02
N VAL A 43 4.55 -12.95 -7.24
CA VAL A 43 4.78 -12.36 -5.90
C VAL A 43 5.15 -13.45 -4.90
N ILE A 44 4.47 -14.61 -4.95
CA ILE A 44 4.78 -15.77 -4.09
C ILE A 44 6.22 -16.21 -4.33
N ASP A 45 6.61 -16.36 -5.60
CA ASP A 45 7.96 -16.76 -5.98
C ASP A 45 9.02 -15.75 -5.55
N ALA A 46 8.72 -14.44 -5.68
CA ALA A 46 9.63 -13.38 -5.26
C ALA A 46 9.88 -13.42 -3.73
N VAL A 47 8.81 -13.60 -2.92
CA VAL A 47 8.94 -13.74 -1.47
C VAL A 47 9.72 -15.01 -1.10
N THR A 48 9.41 -16.14 -1.75
CA THR A 48 10.13 -17.41 -1.54
C THR A 48 11.61 -17.25 -1.88
N ARG A 49 11.93 -16.63 -2.99
CA ARG A 49 13.31 -16.36 -3.40
C ARG A 49 14.02 -15.43 -2.42
N ALA A 50 13.34 -14.40 -1.96
CA ALA A 50 13.93 -13.48 -0.99
C ALA A 50 14.38 -14.22 0.27
N TYR A 51 13.54 -15.08 0.85
CA TYR A 51 13.91 -15.84 2.04
C TYR A 51 14.93 -16.96 1.79
N SER A 52 14.88 -17.61 0.65
CA SER A 52 15.74 -18.77 0.39
C SER A 52 17.13 -18.43 -0.14
N HIS A 53 17.33 -17.23 -0.74
CA HIS A 53 18.58 -16.90 -1.42
C HIS A 53 19.15 -15.51 -1.07
N ASP A 54 18.28 -14.51 -0.80
CA ASP A 54 18.71 -13.11 -0.81
C ASP A 54 18.54 -12.43 0.57
N TYR A 55 18.00 -13.14 1.56
CA TYR A 55 17.62 -12.54 2.84
C TYR A 55 18.82 -12.06 3.65
N SER A 56 18.82 -10.76 3.96
CA SER A 56 19.75 -10.13 4.88
C SER A 56 19.19 -8.80 5.38
N ASN A 57 19.85 -8.20 6.39
CA ASN A 57 19.56 -6.85 6.81
C ASN A 57 19.91 -5.84 5.70
N VAL A 58 19.10 -4.80 5.56
CA VAL A 58 19.33 -3.69 4.64
C VAL A 58 20.19 -2.59 5.28
N HIS A 59 20.89 -1.77 4.49
CA HIS A 59 21.63 -0.53 4.78
C HIS A 59 22.92 -0.65 5.58
N ARG A 60 23.09 -1.58 6.51
CA ARG A 60 24.22 -1.55 7.46
C ARG A 60 25.18 -2.73 7.39
N GLY A 61 24.98 -3.64 6.48
CA GLY A 61 25.88 -4.78 6.31
C GLY A 61 26.98 -4.48 5.30
N LEU A 62 28.19 -4.99 5.59
CA LEU A 62 29.35 -4.86 4.70
C LEU A 62 29.60 -6.10 3.85
N HIS A 63 28.64 -7.01 3.77
CA HIS A 63 28.75 -8.26 3.03
C HIS A 63 27.78 -8.33 1.87
N TYR A 64 28.05 -9.22 0.91
CA TYR A 64 27.34 -9.36 -0.34
C TYR A 64 25.81 -9.39 -0.20
N LEU A 65 25.26 -10.20 0.69
CA LEU A 65 23.80 -10.33 0.84
C LEU A 65 23.16 -9.03 1.33
N SER A 66 23.83 -8.29 2.22
CA SER A 66 23.30 -6.99 2.68
C SER A 66 23.30 -5.94 1.57
N THR A 67 24.35 -5.91 0.74
CA THR A 67 24.39 -5.03 -0.44
C THR A 67 23.26 -5.37 -1.39
N LEU A 68 23.10 -6.65 -1.74
CA LEU A 68 22.03 -7.13 -2.62
C LEU A 68 20.64 -6.80 -2.08
N ALA A 69 20.39 -7.03 -0.79
CA ALA A 69 19.11 -6.72 -0.15
C ALA A 69 18.84 -5.22 -0.16
N THR A 70 19.85 -4.38 0.07
CA THR A 70 19.73 -2.92 0.01
C THR A 70 19.42 -2.44 -1.39
N GLU A 71 20.13 -2.90 -2.41
CA GLU A 71 19.89 -2.55 -3.80
C GLU A 71 18.45 -2.89 -4.23
N LYS A 72 17.96 -4.08 -3.84
CA LYS A 72 16.59 -4.49 -4.14
C LYS A 72 15.56 -3.63 -3.42
N TYR A 73 15.79 -3.32 -2.15
CA TYR A 73 14.90 -2.51 -1.34
C TYR A 73 14.79 -1.07 -1.89
N GLU A 74 15.92 -0.42 -2.14
CA GLU A 74 15.95 0.95 -2.67
C GLU A 74 15.42 1.01 -4.11
N GLY A 75 15.70 0.01 -4.93
CA GLY A 75 15.18 -0.07 -6.30
C GLY A 75 13.64 -0.11 -6.38
N VAL A 76 12.95 -0.58 -5.33
CA VAL A 76 11.49 -0.54 -5.26
C VAL A 76 10.98 0.90 -5.18
N ARG A 77 11.67 1.78 -4.45
CA ARG A 77 11.28 3.20 -4.32
C ARG A 77 11.24 3.88 -5.68
N GLY A 78 12.29 3.72 -6.48
CA GLY A 78 12.34 4.27 -7.84
C GLY A 78 11.26 3.69 -8.76
N THR A 79 10.91 2.41 -8.58
CA THR A 79 9.80 1.79 -9.34
C THR A 79 8.45 2.38 -8.95
N LEU A 80 8.20 2.55 -7.65
CA LEU A 80 6.97 3.16 -7.14
C LEU A 80 6.86 4.64 -7.51
N ALA A 81 7.96 5.40 -7.44
CA ALA A 81 7.98 6.80 -7.85
C ALA A 81 7.50 6.94 -9.30
N ARG A 82 8.09 6.17 -10.24
CA ARG A 82 7.64 6.18 -11.64
C ARG A 82 6.18 5.75 -11.82
N PHE A 83 5.73 4.74 -11.08
CA PHE A 83 4.35 4.25 -11.17
C PHE A 83 3.33 5.29 -10.68
N LEU A 84 3.67 5.99 -9.58
CA LEU A 84 2.80 6.99 -8.97
C LEU A 84 2.95 8.39 -9.60
N GLY A 85 3.94 8.60 -10.46
CA GLY A 85 4.25 9.92 -11.02
C GLY A 85 4.85 10.87 -10.00
N ALA A 86 5.58 10.35 -9.00
CA ALA A 86 6.32 11.16 -8.04
C ALA A 86 7.59 11.74 -8.67
N ASP A 87 8.04 12.90 -8.18
CA ASP A 87 9.18 13.62 -8.74
C ASP A 87 10.49 12.83 -8.61
N ASP A 88 10.65 12.14 -7.47
CA ASP A 88 11.82 11.32 -7.17
C ASP A 88 11.51 10.16 -6.21
N GLU A 89 12.50 9.30 -5.97
CA GLU A 89 12.39 8.16 -5.07
C GLU A 89 12.36 8.55 -3.57
N ASP A 90 12.86 9.74 -3.22
CA ASP A 90 12.84 10.26 -1.84
C ASP A 90 11.43 10.67 -1.42
N SER A 91 10.53 10.88 -2.39
CA SER A 91 9.09 11.10 -2.15
C SER A 91 8.35 9.84 -1.72
N ILE A 92 8.98 8.67 -1.79
CA ILE A 92 8.35 7.39 -1.44
C ILE A 92 8.75 6.97 -0.02
N VAL A 93 7.77 6.90 0.86
CA VAL A 93 7.94 6.41 2.24
C VAL A 93 7.28 5.03 2.37
N MET A 94 8.07 4.02 2.72
CA MET A 94 7.56 2.67 2.97
C MET A 94 6.97 2.58 4.37
N THR A 95 5.76 2.05 4.47
CA THR A 95 5.03 1.87 5.74
C THR A 95 4.52 0.43 5.86
N SER A 96 4.15 0.01 7.07
CA SER A 96 3.56 -1.32 7.30
C SER A 96 2.10 -1.42 6.84
N GLY A 97 1.50 -0.33 6.38
CA GLY A 97 0.14 -0.29 5.85
C GLY A 97 -0.49 1.10 5.93
N THR A 98 -1.70 1.22 5.38
CA THR A 98 -2.43 2.49 5.28
C THR A 98 -2.65 3.17 6.65
N THR A 99 -2.90 2.40 7.69
CA THR A 99 -3.08 2.94 9.06
C THR A 99 -1.83 3.69 9.53
N GLU A 100 -0.64 3.10 9.34
CA GLU A 100 0.62 3.78 9.67
C GLU A 100 0.83 5.00 8.80
N GLY A 101 0.62 4.89 7.49
CA GLY A 101 0.77 5.99 6.54
C GLY A 101 -0.09 7.20 6.90
N ILE A 102 -1.38 6.99 7.20
CA ILE A 102 -2.28 8.07 7.60
C ILE A 102 -1.87 8.68 8.94
N ASN A 103 -1.50 7.87 9.93
CA ASN A 103 -1.02 8.37 11.21
C ASN A 103 0.29 9.16 11.05
N LEU A 104 1.21 8.71 10.18
CA LEU A 104 2.42 9.45 9.87
C LEU A 104 2.12 10.84 9.32
N VAL A 105 1.16 10.96 8.40
CA VAL A 105 0.71 12.26 7.87
C VAL A 105 0.03 13.08 8.96
N ALA A 106 -0.89 12.50 9.71
CA ALA A 106 -1.65 13.23 10.75
C ALA A 106 -0.72 13.76 11.85
N TYR A 107 0.17 12.93 12.40
CA TYR A 107 1.01 13.34 13.52
C TYR A 107 2.33 13.98 13.08
N GLY A 108 2.95 13.51 12.01
CA GLY A 108 4.26 14.00 11.56
C GLY A 108 4.17 15.28 10.71
N TRP A 109 3.12 15.40 9.92
CA TRP A 109 2.97 16.53 9.00
C TRP A 109 1.87 17.50 9.45
N ALA A 110 0.63 17.04 9.69
CA ALA A 110 -0.49 17.91 9.96
C ALA A 110 -0.42 18.53 11.36
N MET A 111 -0.20 17.73 12.41
CA MET A 111 -0.20 18.19 13.78
C MET A 111 0.74 19.39 14.06
N PRO A 112 1.98 19.44 13.56
CA PRO A 112 2.85 20.60 13.80
C PRO A 112 2.53 21.82 12.92
N ARG A 113 1.58 21.73 12.00
CA ARG A 113 1.26 22.78 11.01
C ARG A 113 -0.15 23.33 11.13
N PHE A 114 -1.05 22.53 11.67
CA PHE A 114 -2.46 22.92 11.76
C PHE A 114 -2.67 23.96 12.85
N GLU A 115 -3.49 24.96 12.51
CA GLU A 115 -4.00 25.99 13.41
C GLU A 115 -5.49 25.77 13.69
N PRO A 116 -6.01 26.33 14.79
CA PRO A 116 -7.45 26.25 15.07
C PRO A 116 -8.29 26.80 13.91
N GLY A 117 -9.20 25.98 13.41
CA GLY A 117 -10.07 26.33 12.28
C GLY A 117 -9.62 25.77 10.94
N ASP A 118 -8.41 25.20 10.82
CA ASP A 118 -8.01 24.44 9.62
C ASP A 118 -8.96 23.27 9.39
N GLU A 119 -9.22 22.96 8.14
CA GLU A 119 -10.24 21.99 7.76
C GLU A 119 -9.65 20.70 7.21
N VAL A 120 -10.20 19.57 7.67
CA VAL A 120 -9.98 18.25 7.08
C VAL A 120 -11.28 17.78 6.45
N VAL A 121 -11.25 17.49 5.15
CA VAL A 121 -12.41 16.97 4.41
C VAL A 121 -12.35 15.46 4.37
N LEU A 122 -13.42 14.80 4.81
CA LEU A 122 -13.56 13.35 4.87
C LEU A 122 -14.85 12.92 4.19
N SER A 123 -14.86 11.75 3.55
CA SER A 123 -16.12 11.14 3.10
C SER A 123 -16.77 10.32 4.22
N VAL A 124 -18.08 10.12 4.15
CA VAL A 124 -18.79 9.22 5.08
C VAL A 124 -18.45 7.74 4.87
N MET A 125 -17.77 7.40 3.78
CA MET A 125 -17.36 6.03 3.44
C MET A 125 -15.97 5.66 3.97
N GLU A 126 -15.27 6.55 4.68
CA GLU A 126 -13.90 6.30 5.13
C GLU A 126 -13.78 5.12 6.09
N HIS A 127 -12.69 4.38 5.94
CA HIS A 127 -12.27 3.42 6.96
C HIS A 127 -11.82 4.15 8.24
N HIS A 128 -12.06 3.57 9.41
CA HIS A 128 -11.69 4.17 10.70
C HIS A 128 -10.23 4.64 10.79
N ALA A 129 -9.31 3.97 10.09
CA ALA A 129 -7.92 4.39 10.02
C ALA A 129 -7.74 5.80 9.42
N ASN A 130 -8.68 6.24 8.56
CA ASN A 130 -8.71 7.59 7.98
C ASN A 130 -9.77 8.49 8.63
N ILE A 131 -10.24 8.16 9.80
CA ILE A 131 -11.17 8.97 10.60
C ILE A 131 -10.53 9.35 11.94
N VAL A 132 -10.10 8.33 12.69
CA VAL A 132 -9.66 8.48 14.08
C VAL A 132 -8.50 9.45 14.26
N PRO A 133 -7.42 9.43 13.44
CA PRO A 133 -6.31 10.38 13.58
C PRO A 133 -6.75 11.84 13.46
N TRP A 134 -7.71 12.13 12.58
CA TRP A 134 -8.22 13.49 12.37
C TRP A 134 -9.10 13.98 13.52
N HIS A 135 -9.79 13.09 14.23
CA HIS A 135 -10.46 13.44 15.47
C HIS A 135 -9.48 13.90 16.55
N TYR A 136 -8.29 13.29 16.65
CA TYR A 136 -7.25 13.78 17.56
C TYR A 136 -6.75 15.18 17.18
N LEU A 137 -6.61 15.49 15.89
CA LEU A 137 -6.26 16.84 15.45
C LEU A 137 -7.36 17.84 15.83
N ARG A 138 -8.63 17.47 15.62
CA ARG A 138 -9.77 18.30 16.07
C ARG A 138 -9.70 18.62 17.56
N GLU A 139 -9.46 17.61 18.39
CA GLU A 139 -9.44 17.78 19.85
C GLU A 139 -8.21 18.54 20.34
N ARG A 140 -7.06 18.33 19.72
CA ARG A 140 -5.79 18.89 20.20
C ARG A 140 -5.39 20.19 19.54
N GLN A 141 -5.76 20.38 18.29
CA GLN A 141 -5.38 21.53 17.46
C GLN A 141 -6.56 22.43 17.10
N GLY A 142 -7.80 22.01 17.38
CA GLY A 142 -9.00 22.76 17.00
C GLY A 142 -9.30 22.69 15.49
N ALA A 143 -8.82 21.67 14.80
CA ALA A 143 -9.16 21.43 13.40
C ALA A 143 -10.65 21.13 13.23
N ALA A 144 -11.24 21.56 12.12
CA ALA A 144 -12.63 21.30 11.77
C ALA A 144 -12.74 20.11 10.82
N LEU A 145 -13.55 19.09 11.17
CA LEU A 145 -13.83 17.98 10.28
C LEU A 145 -15.06 18.30 9.43
N LYS A 146 -14.90 18.25 8.13
CA LYS A 146 -15.97 18.44 7.14
C LYS A 146 -16.29 17.10 6.47
N TRP A 147 -17.55 16.73 6.48
CA TRP A 147 -18.01 15.46 5.92
C TRP A 147 -18.68 15.67 4.57
N VAL A 148 -18.36 14.83 3.61
CA VAL A 148 -18.96 14.80 2.29
C VAL A 148 -19.75 13.50 2.14
N ASP A 149 -21.01 13.65 1.76
CA ASP A 149 -21.86 12.52 1.37
C ASP A 149 -21.44 11.99 -0.01
N VAL A 150 -21.57 10.68 -0.24
CA VAL A 150 -21.16 9.98 -1.47
C VAL A 150 -22.35 9.22 -2.03
#